data_f3e6aa089117fb2d9bec116fc9b6b17d
#
_entry.id   f3e6aa089117fb2d9bec116fc9b6b17d
#
_cell.length_a   1.000
_cell.length_b   1.000
_cell.length_c   1.000
_cell.angle_alpha   90.00
_cell.angle_beta   90.00
_cell.angle_gamma   90.00
#
_symmetry.space_group_name_H-M   'P 1'
#
loop_
_entity.id
_entity.type
_entity.pdbx_description
1 polymer ?
#
loop_
_entity_poly.entity_id
_entity_poly.type
_entity_poly.pdbx_seq_one_letter_code
_entity_poly.pdbx_strand_id
1 'polypeptide(L)'
;MEPLPAAAARPAGSPARIADVAALAGVGVATVSRVLNGHVGVRPSTRERVVEAIEALNYRPSSLARSLSLQRTMVVATLLPWFTNPSAVQRVRGIVEGLSGSAYDLMVFDIESEDRQRRAFELFDRGDRADGLLVVSTLPPEAEVDRLSVAGVPCVLIDAVHPCFPSIAVDDVAGGEMATRHLIELGHRRIALIGDPPPEFRFEWSRDRTRGYERALTSAGIEPRSDYVREGTRLPHVARAIASELLSLPERPTAIFAASDTQALGAVEAARSLGIRIPAELSVIGFDDIEVAAYVGLTTVRQPLLESGRRGAKLLLDTLAGRPVGPLRELLPLELVVRATTGPAPDR
;
A
#
# COMPACT_ATOMS: atom_id res chain seq x y z
N MET A 1 34.51 30.14 42.29
CA MET A 1 34.10 29.81 40.90
C MET A 1 35.00 28.65 40.48
N GLU A 2 34.50 27.41 40.77
CA GLU A 2 35.22 26.17 40.43
C GLU A 2 35.25 25.96 38.91
N PRO A 3 36.38 25.52 38.34
CA PRO A 3 36.46 25.22 36.93
C PRO A 3 35.64 23.94 36.63
N LEU A 4 34.81 24.03 35.57
CA LEU A 4 34.07 22.91 35.01
C LEU A 4 35.04 21.76 34.66
N PRO A 5 34.69 20.48 34.93
CA PRO A 5 35.57 19.35 34.66
C PRO A 5 35.84 19.26 33.14
N ALA A 6 37.09 19.11 32.79
CA ALA A 6 37.60 18.93 31.43
C ALA A 6 36.85 17.74 30.78
N ALA A 7 36.32 17.98 29.58
CA ALA A 7 35.70 16.95 28.76
C ALA A 7 36.70 15.80 28.56
N ALA A 8 36.35 14.60 28.99
CA ALA A 8 37.15 13.41 28.80
C ALA A 8 37.47 13.24 27.32
N ALA A 9 38.75 13.09 27.00
CA ALA A 9 39.27 12.94 25.64
C ALA A 9 38.58 11.72 24.98
N ARG A 10 37.92 11.97 23.85
CA ARG A 10 37.22 10.92 23.08
C ARG A 10 38.22 9.96 22.41
N PRO A 11 37.89 8.65 22.31
CA PRO A 11 38.57 7.75 21.40
C PRO A 11 38.42 8.25 19.94
N ALA A 12 39.52 8.25 19.18
CA ALA A 12 39.50 8.65 17.78
C ALA A 12 38.48 7.77 17.00
N GLY A 13 37.54 8.41 16.29
CA GLY A 13 36.49 7.71 15.48
C GLY A 13 35.11 7.62 16.11
N SER A 14 34.89 8.06 17.36
CA SER A 14 33.50 8.06 17.92
C SER A 14 32.63 9.18 17.34
N PRO A 15 31.34 8.96 17.00
CA PRO A 15 30.46 10.00 16.48
C PRO A 15 30.29 11.13 17.50
N ALA A 16 30.19 12.38 17.01
CA ALA A 16 29.98 13.54 17.85
C ALA A 16 28.70 13.45 18.65
N ARG A 17 28.70 13.95 19.88
CA ARG A 17 27.52 14.02 20.77
C ARG A 17 27.03 15.46 20.86
N ILE A 18 25.75 15.64 21.24
CA ILE A 18 25.18 16.98 21.46
C ILE A 18 25.96 17.80 22.49
N ALA A 19 26.59 17.13 23.47
CA ALA A 19 27.47 17.78 24.45
C ALA A 19 28.72 18.36 23.81
N ASP A 20 29.29 17.72 22.78
CA ASP A 20 30.47 18.21 22.07
C ASP A 20 30.14 19.50 21.27
N VAL A 21 28.93 19.49 20.63
CA VAL A 21 28.41 20.69 19.93
C VAL A 21 28.20 21.84 20.93
N ALA A 22 27.62 21.53 22.08
CA ALA A 22 27.38 22.53 23.13
C ALA A 22 28.70 23.15 23.64
N ALA A 23 29.68 22.30 23.86
CA ALA A 23 31.03 22.75 24.29
C ALA A 23 31.71 23.64 23.22
N LEU A 24 31.67 23.20 21.95
CA LEU A 24 32.31 23.98 20.85
C LEU A 24 31.57 25.30 20.59
N ALA A 25 30.24 25.31 20.65
CA ALA A 25 29.42 26.51 20.47
C ALA A 25 29.40 27.43 21.71
N GLY A 26 29.97 27.02 22.86
CA GLY A 26 29.98 27.79 24.10
C GLY A 26 28.55 28.02 24.66
N VAL A 27 27.69 27.01 24.60
CA VAL A 27 26.30 27.09 25.08
C VAL A 27 25.92 25.83 25.84
N GLY A 28 24.78 25.84 26.53
CA GLY A 28 24.24 24.64 27.18
C GLY A 28 23.59 23.68 26.18
N VAL A 29 23.60 22.37 26.49
CA VAL A 29 22.95 21.31 25.70
C VAL A 29 21.48 21.63 25.36
N ALA A 30 20.77 22.23 26.31
CA ALA A 30 19.37 22.66 26.10
C ALA A 30 19.28 23.75 25.00
N THR A 31 20.28 24.62 24.83
CA THR A 31 20.30 25.62 23.77
C THR A 31 20.55 24.97 22.40
N VAL A 32 21.48 24.02 22.33
CA VAL A 32 21.69 23.22 21.10
C VAL A 32 20.42 22.50 20.68
N SER A 33 19.74 21.83 21.64
CA SER A 33 18.46 21.15 21.39
C SER A 33 17.40 22.12 20.85
N ARG A 34 17.27 23.33 21.41
CA ARG A 34 16.35 24.36 20.90
C ARG A 34 16.67 24.81 19.50
N VAL A 35 17.95 24.96 19.14
CA VAL A 35 18.38 25.31 17.78
C VAL A 35 18.04 24.20 16.80
N LEU A 36 18.32 22.94 17.14
CA LEU A 36 18.01 21.76 16.32
C LEU A 36 16.51 21.61 16.07
N ASN A 37 15.69 21.94 17.07
CA ASN A 37 14.22 21.87 16.99
C ASN A 37 13.57 23.16 16.44
N GLY A 38 14.35 24.09 15.89
CA GLY A 38 13.81 25.28 15.22
C GLY A 38 13.19 26.32 16.14
N HIS A 39 13.41 26.26 17.46
CA HIS A 39 12.83 27.21 18.43
C HIS A 39 13.17 28.66 18.08
N VAL A 40 12.14 29.52 17.94
CA VAL A 40 12.30 30.95 17.58
C VAL A 40 12.91 31.80 18.68
N GLY A 41 12.92 31.34 19.94
CA GLY A 41 13.44 32.08 21.11
C GLY A 41 14.97 32.06 21.26
N VAL A 42 15.73 31.51 20.31
CA VAL A 42 17.19 31.53 20.35
C VAL A 42 17.71 32.70 19.54
N ARG A 43 18.60 33.52 20.16
CA ARG A 43 19.24 34.70 19.49
C ARG A 43 19.93 34.28 18.20
N PRO A 44 19.84 35.07 17.08
CA PRO A 44 20.47 34.74 15.80
C PRO A 44 21.96 34.37 15.91
N SER A 45 22.76 35.18 16.62
CA SER A 45 24.19 34.92 16.82
C SER A 45 24.49 33.62 17.59
N THR A 46 23.61 33.22 18.48
CA THR A 46 23.73 31.93 19.18
C THR A 46 23.39 30.76 18.24
N ARG A 47 22.40 30.96 17.39
CA ARG A 47 22.00 29.96 16.38
C ARG A 47 23.14 29.72 15.39
N GLU A 48 23.76 30.79 14.88
CA GLU A 48 24.91 30.71 13.95
C GLU A 48 26.06 29.90 14.56
N ARG A 49 26.50 30.22 15.78
CA ARG A 49 27.56 29.47 16.46
C ARG A 49 27.23 27.99 16.64
N VAL A 50 25.97 27.66 16.93
CA VAL A 50 25.55 26.26 17.07
C VAL A 50 25.56 25.54 15.72
N VAL A 51 25.12 26.19 14.64
CA VAL A 51 25.16 25.62 13.27
C VAL A 51 26.60 25.39 12.84
N GLU A 52 27.50 26.37 13.02
CA GLU A 52 28.93 26.22 12.73
C GLU A 52 29.55 25.03 13.51
N ALA A 53 29.21 24.90 14.81
CA ALA A 53 29.71 23.78 15.62
C ALA A 53 29.17 22.41 15.14
N ILE A 54 27.91 22.34 14.68
CA ILE A 54 27.32 21.14 14.09
C ILE A 54 28.07 20.74 12.83
N GLU A 55 28.34 21.68 11.94
CA GLU A 55 29.08 21.46 10.69
C GLU A 55 30.51 21.01 10.96
N ALA A 56 31.25 21.76 11.83
CA ALA A 56 32.63 21.47 12.19
C ALA A 56 32.82 20.06 12.79
N LEU A 57 31.85 19.59 13.57
CA LEU A 57 31.88 18.28 14.19
C LEU A 57 31.22 17.18 13.35
N ASN A 58 30.67 17.51 12.17
CA ASN A 58 29.81 16.63 11.38
C ASN A 58 28.78 15.94 12.28
N TYR A 59 28.19 16.69 13.22
CA TYR A 59 27.26 16.17 14.19
C TYR A 59 25.92 15.88 13.50
N ARG A 60 25.46 14.64 13.64
CA ARG A 60 24.10 14.25 13.25
C ARG A 60 23.30 13.93 14.51
N PRO A 61 22.14 14.58 14.72
CA PRO A 61 21.28 14.24 15.83
C PRO A 61 20.94 12.74 15.79
N SER A 62 21.10 12.04 16.88
CA SER A 62 20.64 10.66 17.03
C SER A 62 19.11 10.63 16.92
N SER A 63 18.56 9.73 16.11
CA SER A 63 17.10 9.50 16.01
C SER A 63 16.51 9.19 17.38
N LEU A 64 17.20 8.38 18.18
CA LEU A 64 16.81 8.05 19.56
C LEU A 64 16.77 9.29 20.47
N ALA A 65 17.75 10.20 20.39
CA ALA A 65 17.75 11.41 21.18
C ALA A 65 16.62 12.38 20.76
N ARG A 66 16.31 12.42 19.47
CA ARG A 66 15.19 13.19 18.92
C ARG A 66 13.86 12.60 19.41
N SER A 67 13.68 11.28 19.32
CA SER A 67 12.48 10.56 19.77
C SER A 67 12.20 10.82 21.24
N LEU A 68 13.23 10.69 22.11
CA LEU A 68 13.11 10.97 23.54
C LEU A 68 12.74 12.44 23.82
N SER A 69 13.31 13.39 23.06
CA SER A 69 13.02 14.82 23.24
C SER A 69 11.61 15.20 22.78
N LEU A 70 11.09 14.55 21.74
CA LEU A 70 9.77 14.81 21.15
C LEU A 70 8.68 13.93 21.75
N GLN A 71 9.01 12.90 22.53
CA GLN A 71 8.12 11.83 22.97
C GLN A 71 7.38 11.18 21.79
N ARG A 72 8.08 11.07 20.65
CA ARG A 72 7.58 10.49 19.40
C ARG A 72 8.68 9.69 18.73
N THR A 73 8.31 8.60 18.09
CA THR A 73 9.26 7.73 17.40
C THR A 73 9.76 8.35 16.09
N MET A 74 8.97 9.24 15.50
CA MET A 74 9.14 9.80 14.16
C MET A 74 9.15 8.72 13.08
N VAL A 75 8.42 7.62 13.32
CA VAL A 75 8.25 6.50 12.40
C VAL A 75 6.78 6.32 12.10
N VAL A 76 6.46 6.12 10.82
CA VAL A 76 5.19 5.60 10.33
C VAL A 76 5.44 4.17 9.90
N ALA A 77 4.63 3.22 10.38
CA ALA A 77 4.72 1.83 9.93
C ALA A 77 3.64 1.53 8.89
N THR A 78 4.02 0.81 7.84
CA THR A 78 3.11 0.30 6.83
C THR A 78 3.10 -1.21 6.89
N LEU A 79 1.91 -1.79 7.10
CA LEU A 79 1.65 -3.22 7.11
C LEU A 79 0.91 -3.58 5.83
N LEU A 80 1.46 -4.50 5.04
CA LEU A 80 0.83 -4.94 3.79
C LEU A 80 1.19 -6.39 3.47
N PRO A 81 0.30 -7.15 2.84
CA PRO A 81 0.61 -8.50 2.36
C PRO A 81 1.33 -8.42 1.01
N TRP A 82 2.22 -9.39 0.79
CA TRP A 82 2.92 -9.56 -0.50
C TRP A 82 3.55 -8.28 -1.05
N PHE A 83 4.46 -7.73 -0.29
CA PHE A 83 5.18 -6.49 -0.59
C PHE A 83 5.72 -6.41 -2.03
N THR A 84 6.08 -7.54 -2.64
CA THR A 84 6.62 -7.61 -4.00
C THR A 84 5.57 -7.55 -5.10
N ASN A 85 4.28 -7.59 -4.77
CA ASN A 85 3.22 -7.44 -5.78
C ASN A 85 3.25 -6.04 -6.38
N PRO A 86 3.15 -5.91 -7.73
CA PRO A 86 3.25 -4.61 -8.39
C PRO A 86 2.27 -3.56 -7.88
N SER A 87 1.02 -3.93 -7.54
CA SER A 87 0.04 -3.01 -6.96
C SER A 87 0.44 -2.55 -5.55
N ALA A 88 1.03 -3.43 -4.74
CA ALA A 88 1.55 -3.08 -3.41
C ALA A 88 2.74 -2.10 -3.54
N VAL A 89 3.67 -2.37 -4.46
CA VAL A 89 4.82 -1.47 -4.73
C VAL A 89 4.35 -0.07 -5.13
N GLN A 90 3.36 0.06 -6.01
CA GLN A 90 2.84 1.36 -6.42
C GLN A 90 2.17 2.11 -5.26
N ARG A 91 1.42 1.42 -4.39
CA ARG A 91 0.85 2.04 -3.18
C ARG A 91 1.93 2.51 -2.20
N VAL A 92 2.96 1.68 -1.97
CA VAL A 92 4.09 2.07 -1.12
C VAL A 92 4.83 3.29 -1.70
N ARG A 93 5.03 3.34 -3.02
CA ARG A 93 5.58 4.53 -3.67
C ARG A 93 4.73 5.77 -3.40
N GLY A 94 3.40 5.65 -3.50
CA GLY A 94 2.49 6.74 -3.14
C GLY A 94 2.61 7.15 -1.67
N ILE A 95 2.77 6.19 -0.75
CA ILE A 95 3.01 6.46 0.67
C ILE A 95 4.32 7.27 0.85
N VAL A 96 5.41 6.85 0.21
CA VAL A 96 6.70 7.57 0.25
C VAL A 96 6.55 9.01 -0.26
N GLU A 97 5.83 9.20 -1.38
CA GLU A 97 5.55 10.54 -1.90
C GLU A 97 4.69 11.36 -0.93
N GLY A 98 3.69 10.74 -0.29
CA GLY A 98 2.82 11.40 0.70
C GLY A 98 3.55 11.79 1.99
N LEU A 99 4.58 11.05 2.38
CA LEU A 99 5.43 11.35 3.54
C LEU A 99 6.55 12.34 3.19
N SER A 100 6.78 12.62 1.90
CA SER A 100 7.84 13.55 1.47
C SER A 100 7.67 14.92 2.09
N GLY A 101 8.77 15.50 2.60
CA GLY A 101 8.75 16.79 3.31
C GLY A 101 8.27 16.70 4.77
N SER A 102 7.83 15.53 5.25
CA SER A 102 7.63 15.28 6.68
C SER A 102 8.95 14.89 7.35
N ALA A 103 8.94 14.83 8.68
CA ALA A 103 10.09 14.35 9.46
C ALA A 103 9.96 12.85 9.80
N TYR A 104 9.00 12.14 9.22
CA TYR A 104 8.73 10.72 9.49
C TYR A 104 9.51 9.81 8.56
N ASP A 105 10.14 8.80 9.16
CA ASP A 105 10.70 7.66 8.44
C ASP A 105 9.60 6.61 8.19
N LEU A 106 9.70 5.86 7.08
CA LEU A 106 8.78 4.78 6.73
C LEU A 106 9.39 3.44 7.11
N MET A 107 8.66 2.65 7.89
CA MET A 107 8.95 1.25 8.18
C MET A 107 7.92 0.36 7.48
N VAL A 108 8.37 -0.65 6.74
CA VAL A 108 7.49 -1.54 5.96
C VAL A 108 7.55 -2.94 6.54
N PHE A 109 6.38 -3.51 6.81
CA PHE A 109 6.21 -4.90 7.28
C PHE A 109 5.43 -5.70 6.26
N ASP A 110 6.06 -6.76 5.77
CA ASP A 110 5.39 -7.75 4.92
C ASP A 110 4.69 -8.79 5.79
N ILE A 111 3.37 -8.90 5.63
CA ILE A 111 2.50 -9.76 6.43
C ILE A 111 1.85 -10.84 5.56
N GLU A 112 2.63 -11.87 5.21
CA GLU A 112 2.20 -12.96 4.32
C GLU A 112 1.45 -14.10 5.02
N SER A 113 1.28 -14.05 6.36
CA SER A 113 0.58 -15.06 7.15
C SER A 113 -0.12 -14.46 8.35
N GLU A 114 -1.19 -15.11 8.85
CA GLU A 114 -1.91 -14.66 10.05
C GLU A 114 -0.97 -14.48 11.25
N ASP A 115 0.01 -15.38 11.40
CA ASP A 115 1.01 -15.27 12.46
C ASP A 115 1.91 -14.04 12.30
N ARG A 116 2.33 -13.73 11.06
CA ARG A 116 3.09 -12.50 10.78
C ARG A 116 2.23 -11.26 10.99
N GLN A 117 0.97 -11.30 10.55
CA GLN A 117 0.03 -10.21 10.76
C GLN A 117 -0.16 -9.93 12.25
N ARG A 118 -0.51 -10.95 13.04
CA ARG A 118 -0.68 -10.82 14.49
C ARG A 118 0.57 -10.24 15.16
N ARG A 119 1.75 -10.82 14.90
CA ARG A 119 3.02 -10.33 15.45
C ARG A 119 3.32 -8.88 15.05
N ALA A 120 3.01 -8.49 13.81
CA ALA A 120 3.20 -7.13 13.36
C ALA A 120 2.31 -6.16 14.15
N PHE A 121 1.03 -6.48 14.36
CA PHE A 121 0.15 -5.65 15.15
C PHE A 121 0.56 -5.59 16.63
N GLU A 122 0.95 -6.71 17.25
CA GLU A 122 1.48 -6.76 18.62
C GLU A 122 2.72 -5.86 18.84
N LEU A 123 3.50 -5.59 17.78
CA LEU A 123 4.66 -4.69 17.85
C LEU A 123 4.25 -3.22 17.99
N PHE A 124 3.02 -2.87 17.59
CA PHE A 124 2.57 -1.48 17.51
C PHE A 124 1.46 -1.13 18.49
N ASP A 125 0.92 -2.11 19.24
CA ASP A 125 -0.17 -1.92 20.19
C ASP A 125 0.16 -0.95 21.33
N ARG A 126 1.45 -0.68 21.59
CA ARG A 126 1.94 0.23 22.63
C ARG A 126 2.34 1.61 22.14
N GLY A 127 2.37 1.83 20.82
CA GLY A 127 2.78 3.11 20.24
C GLY A 127 4.24 3.51 20.47
N ASP A 128 5.09 2.58 20.93
CA ASP A 128 6.49 2.84 21.25
C ASP A 128 7.45 2.61 20.05
N ARG A 129 6.97 2.04 18.95
CA ARG A 129 7.75 1.74 17.73
C ARG A 129 7.39 2.58 16.52
N ALA A 130 6.15 3.03 16.43
CA ALA A 130 5.68 3.93 15.39
C ALA A 130 4.63 4.87 15.98
N ASP A 131 4.59 6.10 15.47
CA ASP A 131 3.61 7.10 15.88
C ASP A 131 2.25 6.88 15.19
N GLY A 132 2.22 6.12 14.09
CA GLY A 132 1.00 5.79 13.37
C GLY A 132 1.18 4.65 12.38
N LEU A 133 0.06 4.06 11.98
CA LEU A 133 0.00 2.88 11.12
C LEU A 133 -0.73 3.18 9.81
N LEU A 134 -0.20 2.65 8.70
CA LEU A 134 -0.88 2.48 7.42
C LEU A 134 -1.09 0.98 7.19
N VAL A 135 -2.33 0.53 7.15
CA VAL A 135 -2.66 -0.87 6.87
C VAL A 135 -3.22 -0.96 5.46
N VAL A 136 -2.52 -1.72 4.60
CA VAL A 136 -2.80 -1.74 3.17
C VAL A 136 -3.37 -3.08 2.76
N SER A 137 -4.48 -3.09 2.03
CA SER A 137 -5.14 -4.26 1.41
C SER A 137 -5.47 -5.40 2.40
N THR A 138 -5.57 -5.11 3.69
CA THR A 138 -5.97 -6.06 4.73
C THR A 138 -6.62 -5.33 5.89
N LEU A 139 -7.28 -6.07 6.77
CA LEU A 139 -7.88 -5.53 7.99
C LEU A 139 -7.07 -5.96 9.22
N PRO A 140 -6.96 -5.10 10.25
CA PRO A 140 -6.50 -5.54 11.55
C PRO A 140 -7.40 -6.67 12.07
N PRO A 141 -6.84 -7.68 12.77
CA PRO A 141 -7.66 -8.63 13.53
C PRO A 141 -8.56 -7.89 14.53
N GLU A 142 -9.77 -8.38 14.79
CA GLU A 142 -10.73 -7.72 15.69
C GLU A 142 -10.14 -7.39 17.08
N ALA A 143 -9.35 -8.31 17.64
CA ALA A 143 -8.68 -8.08 18.93
C ALA A 143 -7.68 -6.92 18.87
N GLU A 144 -7.10 -6.65 17.71
CA GLU A 144 -6.14 -5.55 17.51
C GLU A 144 -6.84 -4.22 17.25
N VAL A 145 -8.04 -4.24 16.67
CA VAL A 145 -8.88 -3.03 16.51
C VAL A 145 -9.12 -2.37 17.86
N ASP A 146 -9.53 -3.16 18.86
CA ASP A 146 -9.76 -2.65 20.22
C ASP A 146 -8.47 -2.15 20.86
N ARG A 147 -7.37 -2.88 20.73
CA ARG A 147 -6.07 -2.50 21.30
C ARG A 147 -5.54 -1.18 20.73
N LEU A 148 -5.54 -1.05 19.39
CA LEU A 148 -5.12 0.18 18.71
C LEU A 148 -5.98 1.38 19.13
N SER A 149 -7.29 1.17 19.26
CA SER A 149 -8.24 2.21 19.70
C SER A 149 -7.97 2.64 21.13
N VAL A 150 -7.75 1.69 22.04
CA VAL A 150 -7.46 1.97 23.47
C VAL A 150 -6.08 2.64 23.62
N ALA A 151 -5.08 2.18 22.87
CA ALA A 151 -3.73 2.77 22.89
C ALA A 151 -3.67 4.15 22.23
N GLY A 152 -4.73 4.55 21.49
CA GLY A 152 -4.76 5.82 20.78
C GLY A 152 -3.74 5.90 19.62
N VAL A 153 -3.34 4.76 19.07
CA VAL A 153 -2.40 4.72 17.92
C VAL A 153 -3.15 5.08 16.64
N PRO A 154 -2.83 6.19 15.97
CA PRO A 154 -3.45 6.57 14.72
C PRO A 154 -3.26 5.48 13.66
N CYS A 155 -4.35 5.01 13.08
CA CYS A 155 -4.36 3.99 12.04
C CYS A 155 -5.22 4.45 10.86
N VAL A 156 -4.69 4.32 9.64
CA VAL A 156 -5.42 4.60 8.40
C VAL A 156 -5.36 3.36 7.51
N LEU A 157 -6.50 2.98 6.97
CA LEU A 157 -6.62 1.86 6.04
C LEU A 157 -6.49 2.36 4.59
N ILE A 158 -5.78 1.60 3.78
CA ILE A 158 -5.66 1.82 2.34
C ILE A 158 -6.11 0.54 1.65
N ASP A 159 -7.08 0.63 0.71
CA ASP A 159 -7.62 -0.54 0.01
C ASP A 159 -8.30 -1.56 0.97
N ALA A 160 -8.81 -1.06 2.05
CA ALA A 160 -9.59 -1.80 3.04
C ALA A 160 -10.49 -0.82 3.79
N VAL A 161 -11.60 -1.29 4.35
CA VAL A 161 -12.58 -0.45 5.06
C VAL A 161 -12.97 -1.10 6.39
N HIS A 162 -12.90 -0.31 7.46
CA HIS A 162 -13.39 -0.72 8.76
C HIS A 162 -14.06 0.49 9.45
N PRO A 163 -15.20 0.31 10.17
CA PRO A 163 -15.92 1.44 10.78
C PRO A 163 -15.10 2.28 11.78
N CYS A 164 -14.12 1.68 12.43
CA CYS A 164 -13.31 2.33 13.46
C CYS A 164 -12.13 3.16 12.91
N PHE A 165 -11.77 3.01 11.63
CA PHE A 165 -10.58 3.65 11.08
C PHE A 165 -10.88 4.46 9.83
N PRO A 166 -10.24 5.63 9.65
CA PRO A 166 -10.25 6.34 8.38
C PRO A 166 -9.70 5.45 7.27
N SER A 167 -10.28 5.54 6.07
CA SER A 167 -9.91 4.66 4.96
C SER A 167 -9.93 5.37 3.61
N ILE A 168 -8.98 4.97 2.75
CA ILE A 168 -8.93 5.30 1.32
C ILE A 168 -9.12 4.00 0.56
N ALA A 169 -10.21 3.87 -0.19
CA ALA A 169 -10.57 2.63 -0.88
C ALA A 169 -11.13 2.90 -2.29
N VAL A 170 -11.41 1.85 -3.02
CA VAL A 170 -12.19 1.84 -4.25
C VAL A 170 -13.46 1.00 -4.05
N ASP A 171 -14.40 1.05 -4.99
CA ASP A 171 -15.55 0.14 -5.01
C ASP A 171 -15.20 -1.08 -5.89
N ASP A 172 -14.70 -2.15 -5.27
CA ASP A 172 -14.30 -3.37 -5.96
C ASP A 172 -15.48 -4.11 -6.59
N VAL A 173 -16.70 -3.98 -6.03
CA VAL A 173 -17.91 -4.53 -6.65
C VAL A 173 -18.19 -3.81 -7.97
N ALA A 174 -18.18 -2.49 -7.95
CA ALA A 174 -18.36 -1.69 -9.17
C ALA A 174 -17.23 -1.95 -10.19
N GLY A 175 -16.00 -2.18 -9.71
CA GLY A 175 -14.87 -2.52 -10.57
C GLY A 175 -15.02 -3.88 -11.26
N GLY A 176 -15.40 -4.92 -10.53
CA GLY A 176 -15.70 -6.25 -11.09
C GLY A 176 -16.87 -6.21 -12.07
N GLU A 177 -17.91 -5.44 -11.73
CA GLU A 177 -19.05 -5.21 -12.62
C GLU A 177 -18.63 -4.48 -13.90
N MET A 178 -17.79 -3.46 -13.81
CA MET A 178 -17.24 -2.69 -14.94
C MET A 178 -16.45 -3.60 -15.90
N ALA A 179 -15.54 -4.41 -15.37
CA ALA A 179 -14.75 -5.34 -16.18
C ALA A 179 -15.62 -6.35 -16.92
N THR A 180 -16.57 -6.95 -16.21
CA THR A 180 -17.42 -7.99 -16.78
C THR A 180 -18.44 -7.43 -17.78
N ARG A 181 -19.02 -6.27 -17.49
CA ARG A 181 -19.92 -5.55 -18.39
C ARG A 181 -19.24 -5.23 -19.72
N HIS A 182 -18.00 -4.74 -19.68
CA HIS A 182 -17.22 -4.50 -20.90
C HIS A 182 -17.14 -5.75 -21.80
N LEU A 183 -16.88 -6.91 -21.24
CA LEU A 183 -16.85 -8.18 -21.99
C LEU A 183 -18.25 -8.55 -22.53
N ILE A 184 -19.28 -8.33 -21.75
CA ILE A 184 -20.69 -8.59 -22.17
C ILE A 184 -21.10 -7.68 -23.33
N GLU A 185 -20.71 -6.40 -23.29
CA GLU A 185 -20.97 -5.41 -24.35
C GLU A 185 -20.25 -5.75 -25.66
N LEU A 186 -19.09 -6.43 -25.58
CA LEU A 186 -18.39 -7.01 -26.73
C LEU A 186 -19.03 -8.32 -27.26
N GLY A 187 -20.14 -8.76 -26.68
CA GLY A 187 -20.90 -9.93 -27.11
C GLY A 187 -20.50 -11.24 -26.44
N HIS A 188 -19.55 -11.24 -25.51
CA HIS A 188 -19.17 -12.46 -24.80
C HIS A 188 -20.27 -12.94 -23.88
N ARG A 189 -20.50 -14.27 -23.88
CA ARG A 189 -21.45 -14.96 -23.01
C ARG A 189 -20.79 -16.05 -22.16
N ARG A 190 -19.64 -16.57 -22.64
CA ARG A 190 -18.81 -17.55 -21.94
C ARG A 190 -17.60 -16.80 -21.36
N ILE A 191 -17.81 -16.22 -20.18
CA ILE A 191 -16.83 -15.38 -19.49
C ILE A 191 -16.37 -16.13 -18.25
N ALA A 192 -15.07 -16.41 -18.14
CA ALA A 192 -14.50 -17.02 -16.95
C ALA A 192 -13.91 -15.96 -16.02
N LEU A 193 -13.81 -16.30 -14.73
CA LEU A 193 -13.17 -15.51 -13.70
C LEU A 193 -11.96 -16.27 -13.13
N ILE A 194 -10.81 -15.58 -13.06
CA ILE A 194 -9.66 -15.99 -12.25
C ILE A 194 -9.59 -15.06 -11.05
N GLY A 195 -10.07 -15.55 -9.91
CA GLY A 195 -10.08 -14.84 -8.63
C GLY A 195 -8.91 -15.22 -7.72
N ASP A 196 -8.84 -14.57 -6.57
CA ASP A 196 -7.92 -14.97 -5.52
C ASP A 196 -8.55 -16.06 -4.65
N PRO A 197 -7.73 -16.94 -4.02
CA PRO A 197 -8.27 -17.98 -3.14
C PRO A 197 -8.99 -17.34 -1.96
N PRO A 198 -9.96 -18.08 -1.36
CA PRO A 198 -10.59 -17.62 -0.13
C PRO A 198 -9.49 -17.36 0.90
N PRO A 199 -9.49 -16.19 1.51
CA PRO A 199 -8.36 -15.77 2.31
C PRO A 199 -8.28 -16.58 3.61
N GLU A 200 -7.09 -17.05 3.92
CA GLU A 200 -6.61 -17.17 5.30
C GLU A 200 -6.62 -15.77 5.97
N PHE A 201 -6.57 -14.72 5.16
CA PHE A 201 -6.68 -13.31 5.51
C PHE A 201 -8.00 -12.72 5.01
N ARG A 202 -8.61 -11.81 5.76
CA ARG A 202 -9.86 -11.13 5.39
C ARG A 202 -9.64 -10.12 4.25
N PHE A 203 -9.42 -10.59 3.03
CA PHE A 203 -9.37 -9.73 1.84
C PHE A 203 -10.77 -9.58 1.24
N GLU A 204 -11.48 -8.54 1.62
CA GLU A 204 -12.83 -8.30 1.11
C GLU A 204 -12.84 -7.96 -0.37
N TRP A 205 -11.83 -7.25 -0.87
CA TRP A 205 -11.72 -6.80 -2.26
C TRP A 205 -11.78 -7.95 -3.29
N SER A 206 -11.23 -9.13 -3.01
CA SER A 206 -11.30 -10.26 -3.94
C SER A 206 -12.73 -10.79 -4.07
N ARG A 207 -13.44 -10.95 -2.96
CA ARG A 207 -14.86 -11.33 -2.95
C ARG A 207 -15.72 -10.28 -3.62
N ASP A 208 -15.40 -9.02 -3.46
CA ASP A 208 -16.14 -7.89 -4.01
C ASP A 208 -16.02 -7.85 -5.54
N ARG A 209 -14.83 -8.11 -6.11
CA ARG A 209 -14.66 -8.26 -7.55
C ARG A 209 -15.46 -9.44 -8.10
N THR A 210 -15.47 -10.58 -7.40
CA THR A 210 -16.29 -11.75 -7.75
C THR A 210 -17.78 -11.41 -7.71
N ARG A 211 -18.25 -10.71 -6.67
CA ARG A 211 -19.65 -10.23 -6.60
C ARG A 211 -20.00 -9.31 -7.77
N GLY A 212 -19.08 -8.41 -8.16
CA GLY A 212 -19.26 -7.55 -9.32
C GLY A 212 -19.40 -8.35 -10.62
N TYR A 213 -18.56 -9.35 -10.81
CA TYR A 213 -18.64 -10.28 -11.93
C TYR A 213 -20.02 -11.01 -11.98
N GLU A 214 -20.44 -11.59 -10.87
CA GLU A 214 -21.73 -12.30 -10.78
C GLU A 214 -22.93 -11.38 -11.04
N ARG A 215 -22.90 -10.15 -10.49
CA ARG A 215 -23.92 -9.13 -10.71
C ARG A 215 -24.04 -8.74 -12.18
N ALA A 216 -22.92 -8.53 -12.86
CA ALA A 216 -22.92 -8.16 -14.28
C ALA A 216 -23.50 -9.30 -15.13
N LEU A 217 -23.13 -10.56 -14.91
CA LEU A 217 -23.67 -11.71 -15.62
C LEU A 217 -25.18 -11.82 -15.40
N THR A 218 -25.62 -11.82 -14.14
CA THR A 218 -27.04 -11.95 -13.77
C THR A 218 -27.87 -10.82 -14.40
N SER A 219 -27.38 -9.58 -14.35
CA SER A 219 -28.07 -8.43 -14.94
C SER A 219 -28.21 -8.54 -16.46
N ALA A 220 -27.32 -9.27 -17.13
CA ALA A 220 -27.37 -9.54 -18.57
C ALA A 220 -28.12 -10.83 -18.94
N GLY A 221 -28.74 -11.51 -17.97
CA GLY A 221 -29.42 -12.79 -18.18
C GLY A 221 -28.46 -13.94 -18.51
N ILE A 222 -27.21 -13.86 -18.06
CA ILE A 222 -26.20 -14.92 -18.23
C ILE A 222 -26.09 -15.64 -16.89
N GLU A 223 -26.32 -16.96 -16.88
CA GLU A 223 -26.17 -17.76 -15.67
C GLU A 223 -24.68 -17.93 -15.32
N PRO A 224 -24.25 -17.56 -14.10
CA PRO A 224 -22.88 -17.81 -13.65
C PRO A 224 -22.58 -19.30 -13.60
N ARG A 225 -21.47 -19.72 -14.20
CA ARG A 225 -21.04 -21.12 -14.26
C ARG A 225 -19.93 -21.36 -13.25
N SER A 226 -20.12 -22.34 -12.36
CA SER A 226 -19.13 -22.70 -11.34
C SER A 226 -17.83 -23.27 -11.93
N ASP A 227 -17.91 -23.92 -13.11
CA ASP A 227 -16.75 -24.44 -13.83
C ASP A 227 -15.93 -23.33 -14.53
N TYR A 228 -16.44 -22.11 -14.60
CA TYR A 228 -15.72 -20.93 -15.12
C TYR A 228 -15.09 -20.07 -14.02
N VAL A 229 -15.36 -20.35 -12.77
CA VAL A 229 -14.74 -19.63 -11.65
C VAL A 229 -13.59 -20.48 -11.11
N ARG A 230 -12.40 -19.91 -11.08
CA ARG A 230 -11.19 -20.52 -10.52
C ARG A 230 -10.50 -19.52 -9.63
N GLU A 231 -9.91 -20.02 -8.58
CA GLU A 231 -9.21 -19.23 -7.59
C GLU A 231 -7.74 -19.66 -7.52
N GLY A 232 -6.85 -18.70 -7.42
CA GLY A 232 -5.42 -18.96 -7.27
C GLY A 232 -4.64 -17.73 -6.85
N THR A 233 -3.48 -17.95 -6.27
CA THR A 233 -2.59 -16.86 -5.84
C THR A 233 -2.17 -15.97 -7.03
N ARG A 234 -1.83 -14.72 -6.74
CA ARG A 234 -1.39 -13.73 -7.75
C ARG A 234 0.02 -14.00 -8.31
N LEU A 235 0.39 -15.26 -8.40
CA LEU A 235 1.63 -15.68 -9.04
C LEU A 235 1.37 -15.98 -10.52
N PRO A 236 2.14 -15.41 -11.47
CA PRO A 236 1.89 -15.55 -12.90
C PRO A 236 1.82 -17.02 -13.37
N HIS A 237 2.65 -17.90 -12.81
CA HIS A 237 2.66 -19.32 -13.17
C HIS A 237 1.42 -20.08 -12.66
N VAL A 238 0.86 -19.69 -11.50
CA VAL A 238 -0.40 -20.26 -11.00
C VAL A 238 -1.56 -19.83 -11.88
N ALA A 239 -1.64 -18.54 -12.18
CA ALA A 239 -2.67 -18.01 -13.09
C ALA A 239 -2.58 -18.61 -14.49
N ARG A 240 -1.35 -18.86 -15.00
CA ARG A 240 -1.15 -19.57 -16.27
C ARG A 240 -1.70 -20.99 -16.22
N ALA A 241 -1.45 -21.74 -15.16
CA ALA A 241 -1.97 -23.11 -15.01
C ALA A 241 -3.51 -23.10 -14.98
N ILE A 242 -4.11 -22.24 -14.17
CA ILE A 242 -5.55 -22.06 -14.08
C ILE A 242 -6.17 -21.69 -15.42
N ALA A 243 -5.58 -20.72 -16.12
CA ALA A 243 -6.07 -20.31 -17.44
C ALA A 243 -5.95 -21.47 -18.46
N SER A 244 -4.89 -22.28 -18.42
CA SER A 244 -4.75 -23.44 -19.28
C SER A 244 -5.84 -24.48 -19.04
N GLU A 245 -6.22 -24.71 -17.78
CA GLU A 245 -7.36 -25.58 -17.43
C GLU A 245 -8.68 -25.03 -17.97
N LEU A 246 -8.97 -23.75 -17.76
CA LEU A 246 -10.18 -23.08 -18.28
C LEU A 246 -10.26 -23.15 -19.80
N LEU A 247 -9.15 -22.94 -20.49
CA LEU A 247 -9.07 -22.95 -21.95
C LEU A 247 -9.11 -24.36 -22.54
N SER A 248 -8.95 -25.41 -21.73
CA SER A 248 -9.05 -26.82 -22.10
C SER A 248 -10.44 -27.40 -21.87
N LEU A 249 -11.39 -26.64 -21.32
CA LEU A 249 -12.76 -27.10 -21.11
C LEU A 249 -13.44 -27.41 -22.46
N PRO A 250 -14.36 -28.40 -22.54
CA PRO A 250 -15.11 -28.69 -23.73
C PRO A 250 -15.87 -27.48 -24.29
N GLU A 251 -16.48 -26.69 -23.40
CA GLU A 251 -17.05 -25.40 -23.71
C GLU A 251 -16.12 -24.31 -23.17
N ARG A 252 -14.99 -24.08 -23.86
CA ARG A 252 -14.04 -23.09 -23.38
C ARG A 252 -14.63 -21.68 -23.32
N PRO A 253 -14.23 -20.85 -22.36
CA PRO A 253 -14.62 -19.44 -22.30
C PRO A 253 -14.07 -18.69 -23.53
N THR A 254 -14.78 -17.66 -23.96
CA THR A 254 -14.33 -16.72 -24.99
C THR A 254 -13.76 -15.44 -24.39
N ALA A 255 -13.91 -15.26 -23.09
CA ALA A 255 -13.30 -14.17 -22.36
C ALA A 255 -12.90 -14.62 -20.95
N ILE A 256 -11.84 -13.99 -20.42
CA ILE A 256 -11.38 -14.17 -19.05
C ILE A 256 -11.31 -12.80 -18.38
N PHE A 257 -12.01 -12.63 -17.26
CA PHE A 257 -11.73 -11.57 -16.30
C PHE A 257 -10.80 -12.14 -15.23
N ALA A 258 -9.61 -11.54 -15.10
CA ALA A 258 -8.66 -11.86 -14.05
C ALA A 258 -8.69 -10.76 -12.98
N ALA A 259 -8.81 -11.16 -11.71
CA ALA A 259 -8.97 -10.23 -10.60
C ALA A 259 -7.73 -9.36 -10.32
N SER A 260 -6.63 -9.57 -11.05
CA SER A 260 -5.46 -8.70 -11.09
C SER A 260 -4.76 -8.76 -12.44
N ASP A 261 -4.01 -7.73 -12.79
CA ASP A 261 -3.19 -7.71 -14.02
C ASP A 261 -2.14 -8.83 -14.02
N THR A 262 -1.58 -9.15 -12.86
CA THR A 262 -0.62 -10.26 -12.73
C THR A 262 -1.26 -11.60 -13.14
N GLN A 263 -2.51 -11.84 -12.73
CA GLN A 263 -3.26 -13.03 -13.15
C GLN A 263 -3.66 -12.94 -14.64
N ALA A 264 -4.01 -11.76 -15.12
CA ALA A 264 -4.31 -11.55 -16.54
C ALA A 264 -3.10 -11.85 -17.43
N LEU A 265 -1.90 -11.45 -17.02
CA LEU A 265 -0.66 -11.79 -17.72
C LEU A 265 -0.43 -13.31 -17.78
N GLY A 266 -0.75 -14.03 -16.71
CA GLY A 266 -0.73 -15.49 -16.70
C GLY A 266 -1.71 -16.09 -17.72
N ALA A 267 -2.92 -15.53 -17.83
CA ALA A 267 -3.92 -15.96 -18.81
C ALA A 267 -3.48 -15.66 -20.25
N VAL A 268 -2.88 -14.51 -20.49
CA VAL A 268 -2.30 -14.16 -21.82
C VAL A 268 -1.20 -15.16 -22.22
N GLU A 269 -0.33 -15.53 -21.28
CA GLU A 269 0.75 -16.49 -21.52
C GLU A 269 0.19 -17.92 -21.76
N ALA A 270 -0.86 -18.33 -21.06
CA ALA A 270 -1.57 -19.58 -21.30
C ALA A 270 -2.16 -19.64 -22.72
N ALA A 271 -2.87 -18.59 -23.12
CA ALA A 271 -3.43 -18.48 -24.47
C ALA A 271 -2.34 -18.57 -25.56
N ARG A 272 -1.23 -17.83 -25.38
CA ARG A 272 -0.08 -17.87 -26.27
C ARG A 272 0.50 -19.28 -26.40
N SER A 273 0.66 -19.99 -25.28
CA SER A 273 1.20 -21.35 -25.24
C SER A 273 0.29 -22.38 -25.95
N LEU A 274 -1.02 -22.13 -25.95
CA LEU A 274 -2.02 -22.94 -26.61
C LEU A 274 -2.32 -22.51 -28.05
N GLY A 275 -1.64 -21.49 -28.57
CA GLY A 275 -1.87 -20.96 -29.92
C GLY A 275 -3.19 -20.22 -30.09
N ILE A 276 -3.84 -19.79 -29.00
CA ILE A 276 -5.11 -19.06 -29.00
C ILE A 276 -4.82 -17.56 -29.22
N ARG A 277 -5.45 -16.97 -30.21
CA ARG A 277 -5.23 -15.57 -30.59
C ARG A 277 -6.03 -14.61 -29.70
N ILE A 278 -5.33 -13.66 -29.10
CA ILE A 278 -5.94 -12.56 -28.36
C ILE A 278 -5.89 -11.29 -29.25
N PRO A 279 -7.00 -10.54 -29.41
CA PRO A 279 -8.33 -10.76 -28.83
C PRO A 279 -9.26 -11.64 -29.70
N ALA A 280 -8.81 -12.08 -30.90
CA ALA A 280 -9.68 -12.67 -31.92
C ALA A 280 -10.43 -13.95 -31.49
N GLU A 281 -9.85 -14.76 -30.59
CA GLU A 281 -10.46 -16.02 -30.11
C GLU A 281 -10.67 -16.01 -28.59
N LEU A 282 -9.99 -15.10 -27.87
CA LEU A 282 -10.08 -14.95 -26.44
C LEU A 282 -9.86 -13.49 -26.07
N SER A 283 -10.78 -12.88 -25.37
CA SER A 283 -10.60 -11.60 -24.69
C SER A 283 -10.06 -11.80 -23.27
N VAL A 284 -9.11 -10.97 -22.86
CA VAL A 284 -8.56 -10.98 -21.49
C VAL A 284 -8.62 -9.56 -20.92
N ILE A 285 -9.22 -9.41 -19.74
CA ILE A 285 -9.24 -8.17 -18.99
C ILE A 285 -8.67 -8.39 -17.59
N GLY A 286 -7.83 -7.46 -17.14
CA GLY A 286 -7.23 -7.45 -15.82
C GLY A 286 -7.86 -6.45 -14.87
N PHE A 287 -7.15 -6.20 -13.77
CA PHE A 287 -7.49 -5.22 -12.75
C PHE A 287 -6.19 -4.70 -12.12
N ASP A 288 -6.08 -3.43 -11.84
CA ASP A 288 -5.03 -2.64 -11.21
C ASP A 288 -4.45 -1.56 -12.11
N ASP A 289 -4.21 -1.84 -13.39
CA ASP A 289 -3.43 -1.05 -14.37
C ASP A 289 -1.98 -0.85 -13.90
N ILE A 290 -1.32 -1.97 -13.56
CA ILE A 290 0.10 -1.94 -13.23
C ILE A 290 0.95 -1.54 -14.45
N GLU A 291 2.15 -1.03 -14.21
CA GLU A 291 3.00 -0.43 -15.25
C GLU A 291 3.17 -1.33 -16.49
N VAL A 292 3.34 -2.63 -16.31
CA VAL A 292 3.53 -3.58 -17.42
C VAL A 292 2.27 -3.74 -18.29
N ALA A 293 1.07 -3.47 -17.78
CA ALA A 293 -0.17 -3.60 -18.53
C ALA A 293 -0.18 -2.74 -19.80
N ALA A 294 0.38 -1.54 -19.73
CA ALA A 294 0.49 -0.66 -20.88
C ALA A 294 1.42 -1.22 -21.97
N TYR A 295 2.55 -1.81 -21.59
CA TYR A 295 3.54 -2.36 -22.54
C TYR A 295 3.02 -3.57 -23.28
N VAL A 296 2.21 -4.41 -22.65
CA VAL A 296 1.62 -5.60 -23.27
C VAL A 296 0.25 -5.36 -23.90
N GLY A 297 -0.26 -4.13 -23.83
CA GLY A 297 -1.57 -3.75 -24.37
C GLY A 297 -2.74 -4.38 -23.61
N LEU A 298 -2.60 -4.65 -22.30
CA LEU A 298 -3.63 -5.27 -21.49
C LEU A 298 -4.77 -4.29 -21.21
N THR A 299 -6.00 -4.67 -21.57
CA THR A 299 -7.22 -4.03 -21.10
C THR A 299 -7.42 -4.33 -19.62
N THR A 300 -7.73 -3.32 -18.82
CA THR A 300 -7.79 -3.47 -17.37
C THR A 300 -8.69 -2.42 -16.72
N VAL A 301 -9.10 -2.66 -15.49
CA VAL A 301 -9.72 -1.64 -14.63
C VAL A 301 -8.63 -0.99 -13.81
N ARG A 302 -8.37 0.30 -14.08
CA ARG A 302 -7.37 1.09 -13.37
C ARG A 302 -7.84 1.43 -11.97
N GLN A 303 -7.02 1.07 -10.99
CA GLN A 303 -7.07 1.64 -9.65
C GLN A 303 -6.10 2.82 -9.53
N PRO A 304 -6.42 3.88 -8.79
CA PRO A 304 -5.50 4.96 -8.50
C PRO A 304 -4.50 4.56 -7.39
N LEU A 305 -3.67 3.54 -7.65
CA LEU A 305 -2.79 2.88 -6.67
C LEU A 305 -1.85 3.85 -5.96
N LEU A 306 -1.10 4.65 -6.74
CA LEU A 306 -0.18 5.65 -6.21
C LEU A 306 -0.93 6.73 -5.42
N GLU A 307 -2.06 7.20 -5.94
CA GLU A 307 -2.88 8.22 -5.29
C GLU A 307 -3.47 7.72 -3.97
N SER A 308 -3.90 6.45 -3.91
CA SER A 308 -4.41 5.84 -2.67
C SER A 308 -3.34 5.84 -1.57
N GLY A 309 -2.11 5.47 -1.91
CA GLY A 309 -0.98 5.53 -0.98
C GLY A 309 -0.68 6.94 -0.51
N ARG A 310 -0.62 7.91 -1.45
CA ARG A 310 -0.33 9.31 -1.16
C ARG A 310 -1.39 9.93 -0.24
N ARG A 311 -2.68 9.68 -0.51
CA ARG A 311 -3.78 10.18 0.33
C ARG A 311 -3.81 9.53 1.70
N GLY A 312 -3.58 8.22 1.77
CA GLY A 312 -3.49 7.50 3.04
C GLY A 312 -2.39 8.06 3.94
N ALA A 313 -1.20 8.28 3.39
CA ALA A 313 -0.09 8.89 4.13
C ALA A 313 -0.41 10.33 4.60
N LYS A 314 -1.00 11.15 3.72
CA LYS A 314 -1.43 12.51 4.08
C LYS A 314 -2.48 12.50 5.19
N LEU A 315 -3.48 11.62 5.08
CA LEU A 315 -4.53 11.47 6.08
C LEU A 315 -3.95 11.07 7.46
N LEU A 316 -2.96 10.17 7.46
CA LEU A 316 -2.26 9.80 8.69
C LEU A 316 -1.47 10.98 9.27
N LEU A 317 -0.72 11.74 8.44
CA LEU A 317 0.00 12.93 8.90
C LEU A 317 -0.94 14.00 9.46
N ASP A 318 -2.11 14.20 8.87
CA ASP A 318 -3.12 15.13 9.37
C ASP A 318 -3.67 14.68 10.74
N THR A 319 -3.91 13.38 10.91
CA THR A 319 -4.31 12.78 12.18
C THR A 319 -3.22 12.96 13.25
N LEU A 320 -1.96 12.66 12.92
CA LEU A 320 -0.81 12.84 13.83
C LEU A 320 -0.58 14.29 14.24
N ALA A 321 -0.95 15.24 13.37
CA ALA A 321 -0.87 16.67 13.65
C ALA A 321 -2.11 17.21 14.41
N GLY A 322 -3.09 16.36 14.75
CA GLY A 322 -4.34 16.76 15.39
C GLY A 322 -5.22 17.66 14.51
N ARG A 323 -5.03 17.62 13.19
CA ARG A 323 -5.86 18.37 12.26
C ARG A 323 -7.20 17.66 12.03
N PRO A 324 -8.29 18.41 11.75
CA PRO A 324 -9.54 17.79 11.36
C PRO A 324 -9.32 16.86 10.13
N VAL A 325 -9.71 15.62 10.28
CA VAL A 325 -9.71 14.67 9.17
C VAL A 325 -11.07 14.67 8.48
N GLY A 326 -11.06 14.43 7.16
CA GLY A 326 -12.26 14.33 6.34
C GLY A 326 -13.15 13.14 6.70
N PRO A 327 -14.01 12.68 5.80
CA PRO A 327 -14.89 11.54 6.06
C PRO A 327 -14.07 10.30 6.41
N LEU A 328 -14.63 9.45 7.29
CA LEU A 328 -14.00 8.18 7.69
C LEU A 328 -13.72 7.24 6.51
N ARG A 329 -14.44 7.41 5.40
CA ARG A 329 -14.25 6.64 4.18
C ARG A 329 -14.19 7.56 2.98
N GLU A 330 -13.08 7.52 2.24
CA GLU A 330 -12.92 8.15 0.94
C GLU A 330 -12.85 7.07 -0.14
N LEU A 331 -13.76 7.15 -1.14
CA LEU A 331 -13.75 6.27 -2.30
C LEU A 331 -13.08 7.00 -3.47
N LEU A 332 -12.05 6.36 -4.02
CA LEU A 332 -11.38 6.84 -5.24
C LEU A 332 -12.05 6.23 -6.48
N PRO A 333 -12.10 6.97 -7.60
CA PRO A 333 -12.73 6.48 -8.83
C PRO A 333 -11.91 5.37 -9.48
N LEU A 334 -12.62 4.42 -10.11
CA LEU A 334 -12.07 3.43 -11.02
C LEU A 334 -12.25 3.88 -12.47
N GLU A 335 -11.39 3.40 -13.37
CA GLU A 335 -11.43 3.72 -14.79
C GLU A 335 -11.22 2.45 -15.62
N LEU A 336 -12.09 2.20 -16.60
CA LEU A 336 -11.84 1.15 -17.60
C LEU A 336 -10.84 1.64 -18.64
N VAL A 337 -9.71 0.95 -18.74
CA VAL A 337 -8.66 1.27 -19.71
C VAL A 337 -8.66 0.19 -20.81
N VAL A 338 -9.29 0.48 -21.93
CA VAL A 338 -9.39 -0.43 -23.06
C VAL A 338 -8.09 -0.37 -23.89
N ARG A 339 -7.51 -1.56 -24.16
CA ARG A 339 -6.31 -1.72 -24.98
C ARG A 339 -6.51 -2.86 -26.00
N ALA A 340 -5.47 -3.67 -26.23
CA ALA A 340 -5.43 -4.65 -27.31
C ALA A 340 -5.93 -6.07 -26.94
N THR A 341 -6.13 -6.37 -25.65
CA THR A 341 -6.46 -7.74 -25.22
C THR A 341 -7.95 -8.05 -25.16
N THR A 342 -8.82 -7.11 -25.49
CA THR A 342 -10.28 -7.34 -25.60
C THR A 342 -10.78 -6.95 -26.99
N GLY A 343 -11.73 -7.70 -27.54
CA GLY A 343 -12.35 -7.47 -28.83
C GLY A 343 -13.73 -8.13 -28.89
N PRO A 344 -14.44 -8.03 -30.03
CA PRO A 344 -15.74 -8.69 -30.21
C PRO A 344 -15.67 -10.20 -29.95
N ALA A 345 -16.74 -10.76 -29.37
CA ALA A 345 -16.84 -12.20 -29.19
C ALA A 345 -16.68 -12.91 -30.53
N PRO A 346 -15.92 -14.02 -30.58
CA PRO A 346 -15.76 -14.78 -31.82
C PRO A 346 -17.11 -15.33 -32.29
N ASP A 347 -17.33 -15.32 -33.62
CA ASP A 347 -18.48 -15.97 -34.22
C ASP A 347 -18.49 -17.46 -33.84
N ARG A 348 -19.68 -18.03 -33.64
CA ARG A 348 -19.87 -19.43 -33.23
C ARG A 348 -19.47 -20.44 -34.29
#